data_31a8a9256df350aa48699cc40e1ddccc
#
_entry.id   31a8a9256df350aa48699cc40e1ddccc
#
_cell.length_a   1.000
_cell.length_b   1.000
_cell.length_c   1.000
_cell.angle_alpha   90.00
_cell.angle_beta   90.00
_cell.angle_gamma   90.00
#
_symmetry.space_group_name_H-M   'P 1'
#
loop_
_entity.id
_entity.type
_entity.pdbx_description
1 polymer ?
#
loop_
_entity_poly.entity_id
_entity_poly.type
_entity_poly.pdbx_seq_one_letter_code
_entity_poly.pdbx_strand_id
1 'polypeptide(L)'
;MSAVRPSRWLAGLLLYGLMGALSLCVPSAAAQQTPSSPNPPASSPAATAATGQAPAAKPRGLNLANKPRTGDFDVMLKSRVIRVLVPYSRTLYFSDKGRERGLTAELVRDFERYLNKKYADQLGKRPLTIIIIPTTRDRLLPDLMAGLGDIAAGNLTETESRLKQVDFTAPRDRKPVRELVVTGPKAPPLQRLDDLAGKTVHVRRASSYFESLTVLNDGLRRAGKAPIKLVMLPDAIEDEDALEMLNAGVLQILVVDDWKAAMWAQILPNIKVREDLAVREGSYTGWAYRKNSPQLRQAIEDFYFNFVKKQGGAEYRLKQTMLRIKQIKNNTDDAEYKRFQQTIAFFEKYGKDYGFDPLMLAAQGFQESQLNQEARSHVGAVGIMQIMPATGKELNVGNIRMAEANVHAGAKYMDRLMTKYFPDAHFSEADRPLFAFASYNAGPGNIAKMRKEAAARGLDPDKWFNNVEIVVAEKIGIETTTYVRNIFKYYAAYRLMQDMQTSRERAIRQVQK
;
A
#
# COMPACT_ATOMS: atom_id res chain seq x y z
N MET A 1 34.78 -15.86 45.96
CA MET A 1 34.42 -14.85 46.96
C MET A 1 34.15 -13.55 46.26
N SER A 2 33.06 -12.92 46.66
CA SER A 2 32.52 -11.63 46.30
C SER A 2 31.53 -11.61 45.13
N ALA A 3 30.28 -11.77 45.53
CA ALA A 3 29.07 -11.51 44.77
C ALA A 3 28.87 -9.99 44.62
N VAL A 4 28.48 -9.54 43.44
CA VAL A 4 27.91 -8.21 43.23
C VAL A 4 26.47 -8.40 42.77
N ARG A 5 25.55 -7.87 43.58
CA ARG A 5 24.09 -7.88 43.41
C ARG A 5 23.68 -6.94 42.29
N PRO A 6 22.57 -7.25 41.55
CA PRO A 6 21.97 -6.29 40.64
C PRO A 6 21.08 -5.29 41.39
N SER A 7 21.24 -4.01 41.12
CA SER A 7 20.39 -2.92 41.62
C SER A 7 19.05 -2.89 40.90
N ARG A 8 17.99 -2.94 41.70
CA ARG A 8 16.59 -2.67 41.38
C ARG A 8 16.41 -1.21 40.94
N TRP A 9 15.80 -1.02 39.76
CA TRP A 9 14.91 0.13 39.51
C TRP A 9 13.69 -0.41 38.79
N LEU A 10 12.69 -0.72 39.59
CA LEU A 10 11.29 -0.92 39.24
C LEU A 10 10.54 0.21 39.94
N ALA A 11 9.55 0.70 39.27
CA ALA A 11 8.40 1.47 39.74
C ALA A 11 8.32 2.90 39.20
N GLY A 12 7.29 3.10 38.46
CA GLY A 12 6.71 4.41 38.19
C GLY A 12 6.09 4.55 36.82
N LEU A 13 4.85 4.15 36.69
CA LEU A 13 3.71 4.91 36.17
C LEU A 13 2.65 4.00 35.55
N LEU A 14 1.90 3.39 36.44
CA LEU A 14 0.47 3.14 36.26
C LEU A 14 -0.24 4.31 36.95
N LEU A 15 -1.11 4.98 36.25
CA LEU A 15 -2.29 5.75 36.69
C LEU A 15 -2.56 6.89 35.71
N TYR A 16 -3.54 6.68 34.87
CA TYR A 16 -4.61 7.64 34.57
C TYR A 16 -5.62 6.88 33.69
N GLY A 17 -6.51 6.26 34.40
CA GLY A 17 -7.78 5.77 33.91
C GLY A 17 -8.88 6.47 34.69
N LEU A 18 -10.06 6.33 34.29
CA LEU A 18 -11.34 6.68 34.92
C LEU A 18 -11.61 8.16 35.20
N MET A 19 -12.43 8.72 34.36
CA MET A 19 -13.54 9.61 34.71
C MET A 19 -14.56 9.41 33.58
N GLY A 20 -15.75 8.89 33.74
CA GLY A 20 -16.72 9.20 34.78
C GLY A 20 -17.93 9.73 34.03
N ALA A 21 -18.86 8.81 33.69
CA ALA A 21 -20.17 9.18 33.13
C ALA A 21 -20.96 9.91 34.22
N LEU A 22 -21.43 11.11 33.93
CA LEU A 22 -22.51 11.75 34.69
C LEU A 22 -23.71 11.91 33.75
N SER A 23 -24.68 11.04 33.99
CA SER A 23 -26.07 11.22 33.59
C SER A 23 -26.66 12.39 34.37
N LEU A 24 -27.23 13.33 33.64
CA LEU A 24 -28.19 14.27 34.19
C LEU A 24 -29.52 14.06 33.44
N CYS A 25 -30.43 13.38 34.12
CA CYS A 25 -31.86 13.41 33.84
C CYS A 25 -32.43 14.76 34.24
N VAL A 26 -33.21 15.36 33.39
CA VAL A 26 -34.26 16.35 33.79
C VAL A 26 -35.51 16.12 32.94
N PRO A 27 -36.71 16.28 33.51
CA PRO A 27 -37.91 15.55 33.14
C PRO A 27 -38.81 16.24 32.16
N SER A 28 -39.70 15.42 31.64
CA SER A 28 -40.91 15.69 30.84
C SER A 28 -41.86 16.73 31.47
N ALA A 29 -42.39 17.60 30.61
CA ALA A 29 -43.69 18.21 30.85
C ALA A 29 -44.51 18.25 29.54
N ALA A 30 -45.67 17.66 29.62
CA ALA A 30 -46.68 17.54 28.59
C ALA A 30 -47.53 18.82 28.46
N ALA A 31 -48.11 19.04 27.28
CA ALA A 31 -49.52 19.40 27.02
C ALA A 31 -49.65 19.84 25.55
N GLN A 32 -50.31 19.07 24.74
CA GLN A 32 -51.69 19.15 24.22
C GLN A 32 -52.11 20.51 23.68
N GLN A 33 -52.38 20.61 22.37
CA GLN A 33 -53.69 20.80 21.76
C GLN A 33 -53.59 21.14 20.26
N THR A 34 -54.23 20.33 19.42
CA THR A 34 -54.75 20.71 18.11
C THR A 34 -56.12 21.44 18.34
N PRO A 35 -56.72 22.20 17.42
CA PRO A 35 -57.08 21.75 16.07
C PRO A 35 -57.18 22.84 14.96
N SER A 36 -57.57 22.36 13.79
CA SER A 36 -58.38 22.92 12.69
C SER A 36 -57.70 23.68 11.56
N SER A 37 -57.81 23.03 10.41
CA SER A 37 -57.75 23.62 9.07
C SER A 37 -58.96 24.59 8.83
N PRO A 38 -58.82 25.48 7.85
CA PRO A 38 -59.58 25.28 6.59
C PRO A 38 -58.77 25.65 5.32
N ASN A 39 -59.15 25.01 4.26
CA ASN A 39 -58.78 25.18 2.86
C ASN A 39 -59.51 26.33 2.17
N PRO A 40 -59.35 26.56 0.85
CA PRO A 40 -58.49 27.59 0.23
C PRO A 40 -59.31 28.65 -0.57
N PRO A 41 -58.61 29.53 -1.29
CA PRO A 41 -59.05 29.73 -2.67
C PRO A 41 -57.96 29.92 -3.73
N ALA A 42 -58.25 29.33 -4.85
CA ALA A 42 -58.12 29.66 -6.26
C ALA A 42 -56.88 30.45 -6.78
N SER A 43 -56.12 29.73 -7.59
CA SER A 43 -55.54 30.00 -8.92
C SER A 43 -55.35 31.44 -9.42
N SER A 44 -54.10 31.73 -9.78
CA SER A 44 -53.73 32.52 -10.97
C SER A 44 -52.24 32.26 -11.37
N PRO A 45 -51.85 32.52 -12.62
CA PRO A 45 -50.96 31.63 -13.37
C PRO A 45 -49.49 31.91 -13.19
N ALA A 46 -48.71 30.84 -13.38
CA ALA A 46 -47.28 30.74 -13.31
C ALA A 46 -46.56 31.67 -14.29
N ALA A 47 -45.70 32.50 -13.73
CA ALA A 47 -44.56 33.03 -14.46
C ALA A 47 -43.39 32.01 -14.31
N THR A 48 -43.01 31.38 -15.40
CA THR A 48 -41.86 30.51 -15.52
C THR A 48 -40.59 31.33 -15.33
N ALA A 49 -40.09 31.39 -14.10
CA ALA A 49 -38.74 31.85 -13.85
C ALA A 49 -37.81 30.65 -14.02
N ALA A 50 -37.08 30.63 -15.13
CA ALA A 50 -35.93 29.73 -15.32
C ALA A 50 -34.86 30.07 -14.28
N THR A 51 -34.86 29.33 -13.18
CA THR A 51 -33.74 29.33 -12.23
C THR A 51 -32.57 28.60 -12.89
N GLY A 52 -31.75 29.36 -13.63
CA GLY A 52 -30.43 28.91 -13.99
C GLY A 52 -29.64 28.64 -12.71
N GLN A 53 -29.51 27.36 -12.35
CA GLN A 53 -28.52 26.94 -11.34
C GLN A 53 -27.16 27.41 -11.81
N ALA A 54 -26.60 28.40 -11.10
CA ALA A 54 -25.21 28.76 -11.27
C ALA A 54 -24.34 27.49 -11.13
N PRO A 55 -23.37 27.25 -12.03
CA PRO A 55 -22.52 26.08 -11.92
C PRO A 55 -21.86 26.09 -10.55
N ALA A 56 -21.97 24.97 -9.84
CA ALA A 56 -21.38 24.79 -8.52
C ALA A 56 -19.92 25.22 -8.56
N ALA A 57 -19.57 26.21 -7.75
CA ALA A 57 -18.24 26.75 -7.68
C ALA A 57 -17.27 25.58 -7.38
N LYS A 58 -16.31 25.34 -8.27
CA LYS A 58 -15.26 24.34 -8.06
C LYS A 58 -14.61 24.59 -6.71
N PRO A 59 -14.51 23.58 -5.85
CA PRO A 59 -13.89 23.74 -4.54
C PRO A 59 -12.49 24.34 -4.71
N ARG A 60 -12.20 25.41 -3.96
CA ARG A 60 -10.89 26.07 -3.93
C ARG A 60 -9.90 25.16 -3.18
N GLY A 61 -9.57 24.03 -3.79
CA GLY A 61 -8.49 23.16 -3.33
C GLY A 61 -7.18 23.59 -3.97
N LEU A 62 -6.09 23.58 -3.22
CA LEU A 62 -4.73 23.69 -3.74
C LEU A 62 -4.41 22.45 -4.60
N ASN A 63 -4.86 22.47 -5.84
CA ASN A 63 -4.66 21.38 -6.80
C ASN A 63 -3.29 21.54 -7.51
N LEU A 64 -2.22 21.72 -6.72
CA LEU A 64 -0.85 21.89 -7.20
C LEU A 64 -0.26 20.58 -7.75
N ALA A 65 -0.78 19.44 -7.31
CA ALA A 65 -0.27 18.14 -7.68
C ALA A 65 -0.66 17.69 -9.10
N ASN A 66 -1.79 18.16 -9.62
CA ASN A 66 -2.36 17.62 -10.87
C ASN A 66 -2.12 18.49 -12.12
N LYS A 67 -1.40 19.59 -11.99
CA LYS A 67 -1.08 20.44 -13.16
C LYS A 67 0.35 20.18 -13.64
N PRO A 68 0.53 19.84 -14.92
CA PRO A 68 1.88 19.77 -15.51
C PRO A 68 2.64 21.08 -15.31
N ARG A 69 3.87 20.96 -14.84
CA ARG A 69 4.81 22.07 -14.71
C ARG A 69 6.20 21.53 -15.02
N THR A 70 6.93 22.24 -15.84
CA THR A 70 8.32 21.96 -16.19
C THR A 70 9.21 23.14 -15.83
N GLY A 71 10.50 22.97 -15.94
CA GLY A 71 11.53 23.97 -15.60
C GLY A 71 12.61 23.35 -14.72
N ASP A 72 13.69 24.10 -14.51
CA ASP A 72 14.80 23.68 -13.65
C ASP A 72 14.59 24.20 -12.22
N PHE A 73 15.58 24.11 -11.36
CA PHE A 73 15.52 24.47 -9.94
C PHE A 73 15.18 25.95 -9.68
N ASP A 74 15.60 26.86 -10.57
CA ASP A 74 15.25 28.28 -10.50
C ASP A 74 13.73 28.52 -10.52
N VAL A 75 13.00 27.79 -11.39
CA VAL A 75 11.53 27.82 -11.45
C VAL A 75 10.91 27.27 -10.16
N MET A 76 11.50 26.22 -9.60
CA MET A 76 11.06 25.64 -8.34
C MET A 76 11.31 26.60 -7.16
N LEU A 77 12.47 27.23 -7.11
CA LEU A 77 12.83 28.21 -6.11
C LEU A 77 11.92 29.46 -6.16
N LYS A 78 11.65 29.98 -7.36
CA LYS A 78 10.72 31.11 -7.58
C LYS A 78 9.28 30.75 -7.15
N SER A 79 8.80 29.55 -7.49
CA SER A 79 7.47 29.08 -7.11
C SER A 79 7.42 28.64 -5.64
N ARG A 80 8.58 28.41 -4.98
CA ARG A 80 8.75 27.90 -3.61
C ARG A 80 8.11 26.53 -3.40
N VAL A 81 8.00 25.73 -4.46
CA VAL A 81 7.42 24.39 -4.42
C VAL A 81 8.25 23.42 -5.27
N ILE A 82 8.64 22.31 -4.67
CA ILE A 82 9.17 21.13 -5.35
C ILE A 82 8.17 20.00 -5.15
N ARG A 83 7.91 19.21 -6.18
CA ARG A 83 7.02 18.05 -6.15
C ARG A 83 7.85 16.80 -6.30
N VAL A 84 7.76 15.91 -5.31
CA VAL A 84 8.51 14.66 -5.26
C VAL A 84 7.55 13.48 -5.39
N LEU A 85 7.66 12.76 -6.50
CA LEU A 85 6.93 11.51 -6.73
C LEU A 85 7.59 10.38 -5.94
N VAL A 86 6.82 9.64 -5.17
CA VAL A 86 7.32 8.52 -4.36
C VAL A 86 6.40 7.30 -4.49
N PRO A 87 6.92 6.07 -4.45
CA PRO A 87 6.06 4.89 -4.36
C PRO A 87 5.44 4.82 -2.95
N TYR A 88 4.15 4.48 -2.89
CA TYR A 88 3.50 4.23 -1.60
C TYR A 88 3.93 2.84 -1.09
N SER A 89 4.88 2.81 -0.17
CA SER A 89 5.61 1.63 0.28
C SER A 89 5.91 1.73 1.78
N ARG A 90 5.73 0.65 2.52
CA ARG A 90 6.05 0.59 3.97
C ARG A 90 7.54 0.77 4.24
N THR A 91 8.38 0.53 3.26
CA THR A 91 9.83 0.76 3.35
C THR A 91 10.19 2.21 3.03
N LEU A 92 9.60 2.77 1.96
CA LEU A 92 10.06 4.04 1.38
C LEU A 92 9.21 5.23 1.81
N TYR A 93 7.89 5.14 1.65
CA TYR A 93 6.97 6.22 2.00
C TYR A 93 5.58 5.69 2.35
N PHE A 94 5.09 6.02 3.51
CA PHE A 94 3.69 5.83 3.91
C PHE A 94 3.28 6.94 4.89
N SER A 95 1.98 7.11 5.10
CA SER A 95 1.44 8.01 6.12
C SER A 95 0.86 7.21 7.28
N ASP A 96 1.19 7.60 8.50
CA ASP A 96 0.65 7.02 9.73
C ASP A 96 0.08 8.13 10.62
N LYS A 97 -1.26 8.17 10.74
CA LYS A 97 -1.99 9.19 11.52
C LYS A 97 -1.53 10.62 11.23
N GLY A 98 -1.41 10.95 9.94
CA GLY A 98 -0.97 12.26 9.47
C GLY A 98 0.54 12.52 9.52
N ARG A 99 1.34 11.52 9.90
CA ARG A 99 2.80 11.61 9.92
C ARG A 99 3.42 10.84 8.77
N GLU A 100 4.22 11.50 7.98
CA GLU A 100 5.00 10.86 6.93
C GLU A 100 6.08 9.96 7.53
N ARG A 101 6.21 8.75 7.01
CA ARG A 101 7.12 7.71 7.47
C ARG A 101 7.83 7.05 6.30
N GLY A 102 8.96 6.44 6.58
CA GLY A 102 9.76 5.68 5.63
C GLY A 102 11.05 6.38 5.22
N LEU A 103 11.95 5.61 4.64
CA LEU A 103 13.30 6.07 4.29
C LEU A 103 13.29 7.28 3.35
N THR A 104 12.45 7.24 2.32
CA THR A 104 12.33 8.33 1.35
C THR A 104 11.66 9.56 1.96
N ALA A 105 10.62 9.36 2.81
CA ALA A 105 9.96 10.48 3.48
C ALA A 105 10.94 11.30 4.33
N GLU A 106 11.75 10.61 5.15
CA GLU A 106 12.74 11.25 6.01
C GLU A 106 13.78 12.02 5.19
N LEU A 107 14.27 11.41 4.09
CA LEU A 107 15.28 12.03 3.23
C LEU A 107 14.75 13.26 2.48
N VAL A 108 13.50 13.21 2.02
CA VAL A 108 12.84 14.35 1.35
C VAL A 108 12.63 15.52 2.33
N ARG A 109 12.26 15.23 3.58
CA ARG A 109 12.13 16.28 4.61
C ARG A 109 13.47 16.88 5.02
N ASP A 110 14.54 16.09 4.99
CA ASP A 110 15.90 16.62 5.18
C ASP A 110 16.31 17.52 4.02
N PHE A 111 15.99 17.13 2.79
CA PHE A 111 16.25 17.96 1.62
C PHE A 111 15.52 19.31 1.71
N GLU A 112 14.25 19.31 2.12
CA GLU A 112 13.48 20.52 2.35
C GLU A 112 14.17 21.44 3.39
N ARG A 113 14.60 20.88 4.52
CA ARG A 113 15.31 21.64 5.54
C ARG A 113 16.64 22.19 5.04
N TYR A 114 17.39 21.38 4.31
CA TYR A 114 18.66 21.78 3.73
C TYR A 114 18.51 22.94 2.74
N LEU A 115 17.55 22.86 1.82
CA LEU A 115 17.28 23.92 0.84
C LEU A 115 16.82 25.22 1.51
N ASN A 116 15.93 25.15 2.47
CA ASN A 116 15.47 26.31 3.22
C ASN A 116 16.62 27.01 3.98
N LYS A 117 17.57 26.24 4.51
CA LYS A 117 18.77 26.80 5.14
C LYS A 117 19.74 27.40 4.12
N LYS A 118 20.00 26.68 3.02
CA LYS A 118 20.97 27.10 2.00
C LYS A 118 20.54 28.36 1.24
N TYR A 119 19.24 28.49 0.97
CA TYR A 119 18.66 29.58 0.18
C TYR A 119 17.87 30.59 1.06
N ALA A 120 18.19 30.69 2.35
CA ALA A 120 17.45 31.52 3.31
C ALA A 120 17.31 32.98 2.85
N ASP A 121 18.40 33.58 2.34
CA ASP A 121 18.42 34.97 1.88
C ASP A 121 17.48 35.21 0.70
N GLN A 122 17.42 34.27 -0.26
CA GLN A 122 16.54 34.35 -1.43
C GLN A 122 15.08 34.05 -1.07
N LEU A 123 14.85 33.20 -0.09
CA LEU A 123 13.52 32.80 0.35
C LEU A 123 12.88 33.82 1.28
N GLY A 124 13.70 34.54 2.06
CA GLY A 124 13.22 35.51 3.05
C GLY A 124 12.26 34.84 4.06
N LYS A 125 11.15 35.51 4.37
CA LYS A 125 10.17 35.01 5.35
C LYS A 125 9.28 33.87 4.87
N ARG A 126 9.29 33.53 3.57
CA ARG A 126 8.45 32.46 3.00
C ARG A 126 9.30 31.26 2.59
N PRO A 127 9.23 30.14 3.31
CA PRO A 127 10.03 28.97 2.99
C PRO A 127 9.60 28.29 1.67
N LEU A 128 10.52 27.54 1.10
CA LEU A 128 10.24 26.55 0.07
C LEU A 128 9.60 25.32 0.72
N THR A 129 8.58 24.77 0.08
CA THR A 129 7.87 23.56 0.54
C THR A 129 8.05 22.43 -0.46
N ILE A 130 8.37 21.24 0.03
CA ILE A 130 8.37 20.03 -0.79
C ILE A 130 7.05 19.28 -0.60
N ILE A 131 6.31 19.10 -1.69
CA ILE A 131 5.08 18.31 -1.73
C ILE A 131 5.45 16.90 -2.16
N ILE A 132 5.22 15.94 -1.27
CA ILE A 132 5.36 14.51 -1.59
C ILE A 132 4.08 14.04 -2.27
N ILE A 133 4.21 13.41 -3.44
CA ILE A 133 3.11 12.91 -4.25
C ILE A 133 3.24 11.39 -4.33
N PRO A 134 2.46 10.63 -3.56
CA PRO A 134 2.44 9.18 -3.66
C PRO A 134 1.89 8.73 -5.02
N THR A 135 2.56 7.76 -5.64
CA THR A 135 2.14 7.18 -6.92
C THR A 135 2.57 5.71 -7.00
N THR A 136 2.24 5.02 -8.08
CA THR A 136 2.72 3.65 -8.34
C THR A 136 4.06 3.67 -9.09
N ARG A 137 4.83 2.58 -9.01
CA ARG A 137 6.18 2.54 -9.63
C ARG A 137 6.15 2.70 -11.14
N ASP A 138 5.16 2.14 -11.80
CA ASP A 138 4.94 2.28 -13.25
C ASP A 138 4.69 3.73 -13.67
N ARG A 139 4.15 4.56 -12.76
CA ARG A 139 3.84 5.97 -12.99
C ARG A 139 4.98 6.91 -12.65
N LEU A 140 5.98 6.52 -11.85
CA LEU A 140 7.04 7.42 -11.38
C LEU A 140 7.73 8.17 -12.52
N LEU A 141 8.28 7.46 -13.51
CA LEU A 141 8.99 8.08 -14.63
C LEU A 141 8.04 8.73 -15.67
N PRO A 142 6.93 8.10 -16.08
CA PRO A 142 5.95 8.77 -16.95
C PRO A 142 5.41 10.06 -16.35
N ASP A 143 5.04 10.09 -15.07
CA ASP A 143 4.51 11.29 -14.41
C ASP A 143 5.59 12.38 -14.26
N LEU A 144 6.85 11.98 -14.01
CA LEU A 144 7.98 12.89 -13.99
C LEU A 144 8.18 13.56 -15.35
N MET A 145 8.18 12.79 -16.44
CA MET A 145 8.31 13.29 -17.79
C MET A 145 7.12 14.18 -18.21
N ALA A 146 5.91 13.82 -17.78
CA ALA A 146 4.71 14.62 -18.01
C ALA A 146 4.66 15.92 -17.17
N GLY A 147 5.68 16.19 -16.34
CA GLY A 147 5.73 17.38 -15.49
C GLY A 147 4.78 17.36 -14.30
N LEU A 148 4.26 16.21 -13.90
CA LEU A 148 3.40 16.04 -12.71
C LEU A 148 4.22 15.99 -11.42
N GLY A 149 5.53 15.75 -11.52
CA GLY A 149 6.51 15.85 -10.46
C GLY A 149 7.79 16.51 -10.95
N ASP A 150 8.66 16.87 -10.04
CA ASP A 150 9.95 17.50 -10.33
C ASP A 150 11.11 16.55 -10.07
N ILE A 151 10.93 15.64 -9.10
CA ILE A 151 11.85 14.56 -8.71
C ILE A 151 11.04 13.26 -8.56
N ALA A 152 11.60 12.13 -8.97
CA ALA A 152 11.09 10.79 -8.63
C ALA A 152 12.05 10.12 -7.64
N ALA A 153 11.59 9.93 -6.39
CA ALA A 153 12.40 9.43 -5.28
C ALA A 153 11.92 8.03 -4.82
N GLY A 154 12.05 7.05 -5.71
CA GLY A 154 11.59 5.67 -5.50
C GLY A 154 12.68 4.65 -5.19
N ASN A 155 13.90 5.08 -4.83
CA ASN A 155 15.08 4.22 -4.82
C ASN A 155 15.24 3.51 -6.17
N LEU A 156 15.28 4.31 -7.23
CA LEU A 156 15.29 3.84 -8.60
C LEU A 156 16.72 3.48 -9.03
N THR A 157 16.89 2.26 -9.53
CA THR A 157 18.14 1.83 -10.14
C THR A 157 18.36 2.58 -11.45
N GLU A 158 19.54 3.16 -11.60
CA GLU A 158 20.00 3.76 -12.84
C GLU A 158 20.28 2.66 -13.87
N THR A 159 19.53 2.66 -14.96
CA THR A 159 19.72 1.74 -16.09
C THR A 159 19.88 2.51 -17.39
N GLU A 160 20.50 1.90 -18.39
CA GLU A 160 20.66 2.55 -19.70
C GLU A 160 19.32 2.94 -20.34
N SER A 161 18.30 2.10 -20.15
CA SER A 161 16.96 2.37 -20.70
C SER A 161 16.32 3.60 -20.05
N ARG A 162 16.50 3.75 -18.73
CA ARG A 162 15.98 4.89 -17.96
C ARG A 162 16.78 6.17 -18.23
N LEU A 163 18.12 6.06 -18.39
CA LEU A 163 18.99 7.19 -18.73
C LEU A 163 18.68 7.81 -20.09
N LYS A 164 18.04 7.09 -21.00
CA LYS A 164 17.53 7.69 -22.26
C LYS A 164 16.38 8.66 -22.04
N GLN A 165 15.62 8.50 -20.96
CA GLN A 165 14.39 9.23 -20.68
C GLN A 165 14.57 10.32 -19.62
N VAL A 166 15.34 10.06 -18.59
CA VAL A 166 15.54 10.94 -17.42
C VAL A 166 17.00 10.97 -17.02
N ASP A 167 17.38 11.92 -16.17
CA ASP A 167 18.68 11.94 -15.52
C ASP A 167 18.57 11.47 -14.08
N PHE A 168 19.70 11.04 -13.50
CA PHE A 168 19.79 10.55 -12.13
C PHE A 168 20.86 11.30 -11.35
N THR A 169 20.60 11.53 -10.07
CA THR A 169 21.65 11.76 -9.08
C THR A 169 21.83 10.48 -8.28
N ALA A 170 22.78 9.65 -8.73
CA ALA A 170 23.14 8.38 -8.12
C ALA A 170 24.60 8.46 -7.62
N PRO A 171 24.82 8.70 -6.30
CA PRO A 171 26.17 8.88 -5.78
C PRO A 171 27.03 7.62 -5.99
N ARG A 172 28.23 7.80 -6.58
CA ARG A 172 29.16 6.71 -6.94
C ARG A 172 30.12 6.32 -5.82
N ASP A 173 30.16 7.09 -4.76
CA ASP A 173 30.97 6.84 -3.57
C ASP A 173 30.31 5.92 -2.53
N ARG A 174 29.13 5.39 -2.88
CA ARG A 174 28.39 4.40 -2.09
C ARG A 174 28.64 2.99 -2.64
N LYS A 175 28.39 1.99 -1.79
CA LYS A 175 28.39 0.59 -2.25
C LYS A 175 27.37 0.42 -3.37
N PRO A 176 27.76 -0.16 -4.51
CA PRO A 176 26.81 -0.49 -5.57
C PRO A 176 25.74 -1.46 -5.07
N VAL A 177 24.54 -1.33 -5.61
CA VAL A 177 23.43 -2.25 -5.33
C VAL A 177 23.52 -3.45 -6.26
N ARG A 178 23.20 -4.63 -5.71
CA ARG A 178 23.11 -5.90 -6.42
C ARG A 178 21.64 -6.34 -6.45
N GLU A 179 21.19 -6.85 -7.58
CA GLU A 179 19.87 -7.47 -7.70
C GLU A 179 20.02 -8.98 -7.48
N LEU A 180 19.61 -9.46 -6.30
CA LEU A 180 19.83 -10.83 -5.86
C LEU A 180 18.59 -11.70 -6.05
N VAL A 181 18.82 -12.96 -6.37
CA VAL A 181 17.79 -13.99 -6.29
C VAL A 181 17.43 -14.23 -4.82
N VAL A 182 16.15 -14.22 -4.51
CA VAL A 182 15.60 -14.58 -3.20
C VAL A 182 14.64 -15.74 -3.38
N THR A 183 14.83 -16.80 -2.58
CA THR A 183 14.04 -18.02 -2.68
C THR A 183 13.15 -18.22 -1.47
N GLY A 184 11.95 -18.73 -1.68
CA GLY A 184 11.02 -19.14 -0.64
C GLY A 184 11.16 -20.62 -0.26
N PRO A 185 10.39 -21.11 0.72
CA PRO A 185 10.51 -22.48 1.25
C PRO A 185 10.19 -23.58 0.21
N LYS A 186 9.43 -23.25 -0.83
CA LYS A 186 9.04 -24.19 -1.91
C LYS A 186 9.86 -23.99 -3.20
N ALA A 187 10.93 -23.20 -3.14
CA ALA A 187 11.75 -22.98 -4.31
C ALA A 187 12.54 -24.24 -4.69
N PRO A 188 12.73 -24.49 -5.99
CA PRO A 188 13.63 -25.55 -6.43
C PRO A 188 15.07 -25.21 -6.02
N PRO A 189 15.96 -26.23 -5.91
CA PRO A 189 17.37 -25.97 -5.66
C PRO A 189 17.99 -25.18 -6.82
N LEU A 190 18.79 -24.18 -6.49
CA LEU A 190 19.53 -23.34 -7.44
C LEU A 190 21.00 -23.32 -7.00
N GLN A 191 21.93 -23.61 -7.88
CA GLN A 191 23.37 -23.50 -7.61
C GLN A 191 24.00 -22.36 -8.39
N ARG A 192 23.45 -22.04 -9.54
CA ARG A 192 23.94 -21.00 -10.46
C ARG A 192 22.76 -20.29 -11.13
N LEU A 193 23.00 -19.12 -11.72
CA LEU A 193 21.95 -18.36 -12.41
C LEU A 193 21.26 -19.14 -13.54
N ASP A 194 22.01 -19.98 -14.22
CA ASP A 194 21.49 -20.82 -15.31
C ASP A 194 20.40 -21.81 -14.85
N ASP A 195 20.35 -22.15 -13.55
CA ASP A 195 19.32 -23.02 -12.98
C ASP A 195 17.93 -22.36 -12.94
N LEU A 196 17.88 -21.07 -13.20
CA LEU A 196 16.62 -20.34 -13.41
C LEU A 196 15.96 -20.68 -14.74
N ALA A 197 16.67 -21.33 -15.69
CA ALA A 197 16.11 -21.75 -16.97
C ALA A 197 14.83 -22.57 -16.78
N GLY A 198 13.74 -22.15 -17.44
CA GLY A 198 12.41 -22.77 -17.34
C GLY A 198 11.69 -22.59 -16.01
N LYS A 199 12.31 -21.97 -14.99
CA LYS A 199 11.67 -21.70 -13.70
C LYS A 199 10.77 -20.47 -13.79
N THR A 200 9.84 -20.37 -12.83
CA THR A 200 8.96 -19.21 -12.70
C THR A 200 9.55 -18.20 -11.75
N VAL A 201 9.71 -16.97 -12.22
CA VAL A 201 10.11 -15.82 -11.41
C VAL A 201 9.02 -14.76 -11.48
N HIS A 202 8.56 -14.29 -10.32
CA HIS A 202 7.56 -13.24 -10.23
C HIS A 202 8.25 -11.89 -10.19
N VAL A 203 7.77 -10.93 -10.98
CA VAL A 203 8.44 -9.63 -11.13
C VAL A 203 7.45 -8.54 -11.52
N ARG A 204 7.66 -7.30 -11.07
CA ARG A 204 6.93 -6.15 -11.61
C ARG A 204 7.56 -5.68 -12.93
N ARG A 205 6.71 -5.40 -13.90
CA ARG A 205 7.16 -4.90 -15.22
C ARG A 205 7.95 -3.59 -15.13
N ALA A 206 7.56 -2.69 -14.25
CA ALA A 206 8.21 -1.37 -14.06
C ALA A 206 9.49 -1.40 -13.21
N SER A 207 10.03 -2.59 -12.88
CA SER A 207 11.25 -2.74 -12.08
C SER A 207 12.50 -2.92 -12.95
N SER A 208 13.67 -2.56 -12.42
CA SER A 208 14.97 -2.90 -13.02
C SER A 208 15.20 -4.41 -13.03
N TYR A 209 14.60 -5.14 -12.09
CA TYR A 209 14.63 -6.60 -12.04
C TYR A 209 14.05 -7.24 -13.30
N PHE A 210 12.96 -6.67 -13.85
CA PHE A 210 12.39 -7.12 -15.11
C PHE A 210 13.36 -6.90 -16.28
N GLU A 211 14.04 -5.75 -16.32
CA GLU A 211 15.08 -5.47 -17.32
C GLU A 211 16.22 -6.50 -17.22
N SER A 212 16.73 -6.76 -16.01
CA SER A 212 17.80 -7.70 -15.75
C SER A 212 17.44 -9.13 -16.12
N LEU A 213 16.25 -9.57 -15.74
CA LEU A 213 15.74 -10.91 -16.08
C LEU A 213 15.49 -11.07 -17.59
N THR A 214 15.14 -10.00 -18.29
CA THR A 214 15.00 -10.01 -19.75
C THR A 214 16.37 -10.21 -20.41
N VAL A 215 17.39 -9.48 -19.96
CA VAL A 215 18.78 -9.66 -20.46
C VAL A 215 19.28 -11.07 -20.17
N LEU A 216 19.01 -11.60 -18.98
CA LEU A 216 19.38 -12.98 -18.63
C LEU A 216 18.66 -14.00 -19.53
N ASN A 217 17.39 -13.78 -19.84
CA ASN A 217 16.60 -14.61 -20.77
C ASN A 217 17.21 -14.61 -22.18
N ASP A 218 17.69 -13.47 -22.66
CA ASP A 218 18.37 -13.42 -23.97
C ASP A 218 19.69 -14.20 -23.97
N GLY A 219 20.40 -14.19 -22.85
CA GLY A 219 21.57 -15.05 -22.64
C GLY A 219 21.24 -16.54 -22.64
N LEU A 220 20.20 -16.94 -21.92
CA LEU A 220 19.72 -18.33 -21.87
C LEU A 220 19.28 -18.85 -23.25
N ARG A 221 18.53 -18.04 -24.02
CA ARG A 221 18.14 -18.39 -25.38
C ARG A 221 19.32 -18.60 -26.30
N ARG A 222 20.33 -17.70 -26.24
CA ARG A 222 21.58 -17.85 -27.03
C ARG A 222 22.36 -19.10 -26.65
N ALA A 223 22.27 -19.53 -25.39
CA ALA A 223 22.86 -20.77 -24.89
C ALA A 223 22.00 -22.02 -25.14
N GLY A 224 20.90 -21.92 -25.90
CA GLY A 224 19.98 -23.04 -26.17
C GLY A 224 19.16 -23.50 -24.96
N LYS A 225 19.09 -22.71 -23.90
CA LYS A 225 18.35 -23.03 -22.67
C LYS A 225 16.94 -22.43 -22.70
N ALA A 226 16.01 -23.06 -21.98
CA ALA A 226 14.67 -22.56 -21.83
C ALA A 226 14.68 -21.19 -21.11
N PRO A 227 13.91 -20.18 -21.56
CA PRO A 227 13.84 -18.90 -20.86
C PRO A 227 13.16 -19.04 -19.50
N ILE A 228 13.49 -18.16 -18.57
CA ILE A 228 12.77 -17.97 -17.30
C ILE A 228 11.32 -17.55 -17.61
N LYS A 229 10.37 -18.17 -16.95
CA LYS A 229 8.95 -17.82 -17.04
C LYS A 229 8.68 -16.61 -16.15
N LEU A 230 8.61 -15.41 -16.74
CA LEU A 230 8.34 -14.18 -16.00
C LEU A 230 6.83 -14.02 -15.78
N VAL A 231 6.40 -14.04 -14.53
CA VAL A 231 5.01 -13.81 -14.12
C VAL A 231 4.89 -12.41 -13.53
N MET A 232 4.04 -11.57 -14.15
CA MET A 232 3.89 -10.18 -13.76
C MET A 232 3.11 -10.05 -12.44
N LEU A 233 3.72 -9.35 -11.48
CA LEU A 233 3.02 -8.89 -10.28
C LEU A 233 2.27 -7.58 -10.60
N PRO A 234 1.10 -7.36 -9.99
CA PRO A 234 0.40 -6.08 -10.06
C PRO A 234 1.26 -4.91 -9.57
N ASP A 235 1.12 -3.73 -10.17
CA ASP A 235 1.93 -2.55 -9.83
C ASP A 235 1.68 -2.00 -8.42
N ALA A 236 0.56 -2.36 -7.79
CA ALA A 236 0.26 -2.06 -6.39
C ALA A 236 1.00 -2.96 -5.37
N ILE A 237 1.64 -4.05 -5.81
CA ILE A 237 2.45 -4.94 -4.97
C ILE A 237 3.87 -4.39 -4.91
N GLU A 238 4.32 -3.95 -3.73
CA GLU A 238 5.69 -3.50 -3.51
C GLU A 238 6.63 -4.68 -3.18
N ASP A 239 7.94 -4.42 -3.13
CA ASP A 239 8.95 -5.47 -2.92
C ASP A 239 8.75 -6.19 -1.57
N GLU A 240 8.40 -5.44 -0.53
CA GLU A 240 8.07 -6.00 0.78
C GLU A 240 6.86 -6.93 0.75
N ASP A 241 5.82 -6.58 0.00
CA ASP A 241 4.64 -7.43 -0.13
C ASP A 241 4.99 -8.73 -0.87
N ALA A 242 5.80 -8.64 -1.93
CA ALA A 242 6.28 -9.80 -2.67
C ALA A 242 7.17 -10.71 -1.80
N LEU A 243 8.05 -10.13 -0.97
CA LEU A 243 8.88 -10.89 -0.03
C LEU A 243 8.05 -11.60 1.05
N GLU A 244 6.99 -10.99 1.54
CA GLU A 244 6.05 -11.65 2.46
C GLU A 244 5.33 -12.83 1.79
N MET A 245 4.90 -12.65 0.53
CA MET A 245 4.31 -13.75 -0.27
C MET A 245 5.31 -14.88 -0.50
N LEU A 246 6.57 -14.55 -0.72
CA LEU A 246 7.67 -15.50 -0.85
C LEU A 246 7.88 -16.28 0.45
N ASN A 247 7.91 -15.58 1.59
CA ASN A 247 8.03 -16.17 2.92
C ASN A 247 6.89 -17.14 3.26
N ALA A 248 5.68 -16.83 2.79
CA ALA A 248 4.50 -17.68 2.91
C ALA A 248 4.51 -18.91 1.98
N GLY A 249 5.53 -19.04 1.11
CA GLY A 249 5.62 -20.13 0.13
C GLY A 249 4.60 -20.05 -1.02
N VAL A 250 3.98 -18.88 -1.20
CA VAL A 250 3.07 -18.59 -2.32
C VAL A 250 3.87 -18.31 -3.57
N LEU A 251 4.91 -17.48 -3.47
CA LEU A 251 5.91 -17.30 -4.51
C LEU A 251 7.11 -18.20 -4.21
N GLN A 252 7.84 -18.59 -5.25
CA GLN A 252 9.00 -19.46 -5.10
C GLN A 252 10.31 -18.71 -5.27
N ILE A 253 10.39 -17.82 -6.25
CA ILE A 253 11.60 -17.09 -6.61
C ILE A 253 11.23 -15.64 -6.91
N LEU A 254 12.00 -14.72 -6.33
CA LEU A 254 11.98 -13.28 -6.61
C LEU A 254 13.40 -12.79 -6.94
N VAL A 255 13.48 -11.60 -7.51
CA VAL A 255 14.70 -10.80 -7.58
C VAL A 255 14.45 -9.48 -6.89
N VAL A 256 15.33 -9.09 -5.97
CA VAL A 256 15.20 -7.88 -5.14
C VAL A 256 16.59 -7.29 -4.87
N ASP A 257 16.67 -5.98 -4.69
CA ASP A 257 17.91 -5.32 -4.25
C ASP A 257 18.46 -5.95 -2.96
N ASP A 258 19.76 -6.16 -2.91
CA ASP A 258 20.49 -6.80 -1.79
C ASP A 258 20.14 -6.20 -0.42
N TRP A 259 20.13 -4.87 -0.32
CA TRP A 259 19.80 -4.17 0.92
C TRP A 259 18.35 -4.38 1.38
N LYS A 260 17.37 -4.46 0.44
CA LYS A 260 15.98 -4.77 0.77
C LYS A 260 15.83 -6.22 1.21
N ALA A 261 16.44 -7.14 0.46
CA ALA A 261 16.43 -8.56 0.79
C ALA A 261 17.02 -8.80 2.18
N ALA A 262 18.20 -8.23 2.48
CA ALA A 262 18.85 -8.32 3.78
C ALA A 262 18.03 -7.69 4.92
N MET A 263 17.33 -6.59 4.63
CA MET A 263 16.46 -5.91 5.59
C MET A 263 15.26 -6.79 5.97
N TRP A 264 14.55 -7.31 5.00
CA TRP A 264 13.33 -8.09 5.23
C TRP A 264 13.63 -9.52 5.70
N ALA A 265 14.76 -10.12 5.34
CA ALA A 265 15.18 -11.42 5.85
C ALA A 265 15.34 -11.47 7.39
N GLN A 266 15.48 -10.31 8.05
CA GLN A 266 15.56 -10.26 9.52
C GLN A 266 14.23 -10.59 10.22
N ILE A 267 13.10 -10.50 9.51
CA ILE A 267 11.76 -10.76 10.03
C ILE A 267 10.97 -11.79 9.22
N LEU A 268 11.51 -12.22 8.08
CA LEU A 268 10.92 -13.23 7.21
C LEU A 268 11.79 -14.49 7.24
N PRO A 269 11.56 -15.42 8.19
CA PRO A 269 12.50 -16.52 8.47
C PRO A 269 12.56 -17.58 7.36
N ASN A 270 11.53 -17.65 6.51
CA ASN A 270 11.44 -18.69 5.47
C ASN A 270 11.99 -18.25 4.11
N ILE A 271 12.48 -17.00 3.96
CA ILE A 271 13.17 -16.58 2.74
C ILE A 271 14.65 -16.83 2.86
N LYS A 272 15.28 -17.16 1.72
CA LYS A 272 16.72 -17.32 1.62
C LYS A 272 17.27 -16.33 0.59
N VAL A 273 18.07 -15.39 1.05
CA VAL A 273 18.79 -14.46 0.17
C VAL A 273 20.00 -15.18 -0.42
N ARG A 274 20.09 -15.23 -1.75
CA ARG A 274 21.17 -15.90 -2.47
C ARG A 274 22.22 -14.87 -2.85
N GLU A 275 23.12 -14.60 -1.91
CA GLU A 275 24.24 -13.67 -2.09
C GLU A 275 25.17 -14.06 -3.25
N ASP A 276 25.19 -15.34 -3.59
CA ASP A 276 25.94 -15.97 -4.67
C ASP A 276 25.24 -15.85 -6.05
N LEU A 277 23.97 -15.44 -6.11
CA LEU A 277 23.17 -15.37 -7.33
C LEU A 277 22.67 -13.94 -7.59
N ALA A 278 23.53 -13.11 -8.16
CA ALA A 278 23.20 -11.75 -8.57
C ALA A 278 22.86 -11.72 -10.07
N VAL A 279 21.66 -11.26 -10.41
CA VAL A 279 21.24 -11.06 -11.81
C VAL A 279 21.77 -9.75 -12.39
N ARG A 280 22.12 -8.80 -11.52
CA ARG A 280 22.79 -7.55 -11.86
C ARG A 280 23.71 -7.15 -10.71
N GLU A 281 24.87 -6.59 -11.05
CA GLU A 281 25.84 -6.03 -10.12
C GLU A 281 26.30 -4.64 -10.58
N GLY A 282 26.91 -3.90 -9.67
CA GLY A 282 27.54 -2.61 -9.99
C GLY A 282 26.57 -1.46 -10.29
N SER A 283 25.28 -1.61 -9.96
CA SER A 283 24.29 -0.59 -10.19
C SER A 283 24.21 0.41 -9.03
N TYR A 284 23.76 1.63 -9.33
CA TYR A 284 23.53 2.66 -8.34
C TYR A 284 22.05 3.06 -8.33
N THR A 285 21.56 3.40 -7.15
CA THR A 285 20.20 3.93 -7.00
C THR A 285 20.25 5.41 -6.69
N GLY A 286 19.29 6.15 -7.22
CA GLY A 286 19.24 7.59 -7.05
C GLY A 286 17.85 8.17 -7.19
N TRP A 287 17.80 9.48 -7.10
CA TRP A 287 16.65 10.26 -7.47
C TRP A 287 16.71 10.59 -8.97
N ALA A 288 15.60 10.36 -9.64
CA ALA A 288 15.46 10.72 -11.05
C ALA A 288 14.82 12.11 -11.20
N TYR A 289 15.22 12.83 -12.22
CA TYR A 289 14.67 14.12 -12.59
C TYR A 289 14.69 14.28 -14.13
N ARG A 290 13.95 15.27 -14.64
CA ARG A 290 13.88 15.51 -16.10
C ARG A 290 15.24 15.86 -16.68
N LYS A 291 15.44 15.49 -17.95
CA LYS A 291 16.57 15.94 -18.76
C LYS A 291 16.69 17.47 -18.73
N ASN A 292 17.90 17.96 -18.94
CA ASN A 292 18.20 19.40 -19.03
C ASN A 292 17.84 20.19 -17.75
N SER A 293 18.11 19.58 -16.56
CA SER A 293 17.90 20.21 -15.26
C SER A 293 19.21 20.30 -14.45
N PRO A 294 20.24 21.03 -14.94
CA PRO A 294 21.56 21.08 -14.29
C PRO A 294 21.54 21.73 -12.91
N GLN A 295 20.67 22.73 -12.67
CA GLN A 295 20.58 23.39 -11.38
C GLN A 295 19.93 22.46 -10.32
N LEU A 296 18.90 21.69 -10.69
CA LEU A 296 18.29 20.70 -9.82
C LEU A 296 19.28 19.58 -9.49
N ARG A 297 20.02 19.11 -10.49
CA ARG A 297 21.12 18.16 -10.29
C ARG A 297 22.09 18.68 -9.23
N GLN A 298 22.60 19.89 -9.40
CA GLN A 298 23.53 20.52 -8.47
C GLN A 298 22.94 20.62 -7.06
N ALA A 299 21.67 21.02 -6.93
CA ALA A 299 21.00 21.13 -5.64
C ALA A 299 20.90 19.77 -4.90
N ILE A 300 20.63 18.67 -5.62
CA ILE A 300 20.55 17.33 -5.07
C ILE A 300 21.96 16.81 -4.71
N GLU A 301 22.96 17.01 -5.56
CA GLU A 301 24.35 16.64 -5.30
C GLU A 301 24.91 17.39 -4.08
N ASP A 302 24.70 18.69 -3.98
CA ASP A 302 25.09 19.51 -2.83
C ASP A 302 24.45 18.99 -1.53
N PHE A 303 23.19 18.66 -1.57
CA PHE A 303 22.49 18.06 -0.43
C PHE A 303 23.13 16.74 -0.03
N TYR A 304 23.43 15.87 -1.00
CA TYR A 304 24.06 14.59 -0.70
C TYR A 304 25.44 14.78 -0.06
N PHE A 305 26.33 15.53 -0.68
CA PHE A 305 27.72 15.65 -0.23
C PHE A 305 27.86 16.51 1.04
N ASN A 306 27.08 17.58 1.16
CA ASN A 306 27.21 18.50 2.27
C ASN A 306 26.32 18.17 3.48
N PHE A 307 25.32 17.35 3.30
CA PHE A 307 24.40 16.98 4.37
C PHE A 307 24.32 15.48 4.60
N VAL A 308 23.85 14.68 3.64
CA VAL A 308 23.58 13.25 3.83
C VAL A 308 24.86 12.49 4.18
N LYS A 309 25.93 12.69 3.41
CA LYS A 309 27.22 12.01 3.61
C LYS A 309 27.86 12.39 4.95
N LYS A 310 27.86 13.67 5.30
CA LYS A 310 28.47 14.16 6.55
C LYS A 310 27.79 13.65 7.82
N GLN A 311 26.50 13.29 7.73
CA GLN A 311 25.74 12.79 8.88
C GLN A 311 25.75 11.25 8.99
N GLY A 312 26.50 10.53 8.13
CA GLY A 312 26.40 9.07 8.06
C GLY A 312 24.99 8.58 7.69
N GLY A 313 24.18 9.49 7.10
CA GLY A 313 22.74 9.49 7.19
C GLY A 313 22.03 8.31 6.51
N ALA A 314 22.51 7.82 5.37
CA ALA A 314 21.80 6.74 4.65
C ALA A 314 21.93 5.40 5.39
N GLU A 315 23.11 5.04 5.84
CA GLU A 315 23.35 3.78 6.58
C GLU A 315 22.71 3.80 7.97
N TYR A 316 22.83 4.91 8.68
CA TYR A 316 22.20 5.06 9.98
C TYR A 316 20.67 4.94 9.89
N ARG A 317 20.03 5.58 8.90
CA ARG A 317 18.57 5.51 8.68
C ARG A 317 18.13 4.13 8.28
N LEU A 318 18.89 3.47 7.40
CA LEU A 318 18.62 2.09 7.04
C LEU A 318 18.65 1.21 8.29
N LYS A 319 19.68 1.34 9.14
CA LYS A 319 19.77 0.61 10.41
C LYS A 319 18.59 0.88 11.35
N GLN A 320 18.16 2.14 11.49
CA GLN A 320 16.98 2.48 12.30
C GLN A 320 15.69 1.90 11.72
N THR A 321 15.54 1.91 10.40
CA THR A 321 14.39 1.29 9.74
C THR A 321 14.39 -0.23 9.91
N MET A 322 15.54 -0.87 9.83
CA MET A 322 15.71 -2.30 10.11
C MET A 322 15.29 -2.66 11.54
N LEU A 323 15.65 -1.84 12.53
CA LEU A 323 15.23 -2.05 13.93
C LEU A 323 13.70 -1.90 14.09
N ARG A 324 13.08 -0.95 13.42
CA ARG A 324 11.62 -0.76 13.44
C ARG A 324 10.88 -1.91 12.74
N ILE A 325 11.43 -2.41 11.64
CA ILE A 325 10.84 -3.55 10.91
C ILE A 325 10.81 -4.81 11.78
N LYS A 326 11.81 -5.05 12.64
CA LYS A 326 11.80 -6.15 13.60
C LYS A 326 10.61 -6.13 14.58
N GLN A 327 9.93 -5.00 14.74
CA GLN A 327 8.72 -4.89 15.55
C GLN A 327 7.44 -5.28 14.79
N ILE A 328 7.53 -5.46 13.46
CA ILE A 328 6.41 -5.91 12.63
C ILE A 328 6.34 -7.43 12.76
N LYS A 329 5.34 -7.94 13.47
CA LYS A 329 5.06 -9.38 13.54
C LYS A 329 4.49 -9.87 12.21
N ASN A 330 5.12 -10.86 11.62
CA ASN A 330 4.61 -11.55 10.44
C ASN A 330 4.35 -13.02 10.80
N ASN A 331 3.09 -13.44 10.64
CA ASN A 331 2.65 -14.81 10.89
C ASN A 331 2.11 -15.38 9.57
N THR A 332 2.96 -16.07 8.82
CA THR A 332 2.51 -16.90 7.70
C THR A 332 3.14 -18.28 7.82
N ASP A 333 2.30 -19.28 8.14
CA ASP A 333 2.68 -20.68 8.38
C ASP A 333 2.01 -21.63 7.37
N ASP A 334 2.58 -22.82 7.13
CA ASP A 334 1.97 -23.88 6.31
C ASP A 334 0.58 -24.33 6.81
N ALA A 335 0.30 -24.15 8.10
CA ALA A 335 -1.02 -24.38 8.70
C ALA A 335 -2.11 -23.50 8.07
N GLU A 336 -1.77 -22.33 7.57
CA GLU A 336 -2.70 -21.38 6.96
C GLU A 336 -3.18 -21.86 5.59
N TYR A 337 -2.29 -22.43 4.78
CA TYR A 337 -2.67 -23.03 3.50
C TYR A 337 -3.61 -24.23 3.67
N LYS A 338 -3.38 -25.05 4.69
CA LYS A 338 -4.29 -26.16 5.01
C LYS A 338 -5.68 -25.65 5.39
N ARG A 339 -5.78 -24.61 6.21
CA ARG A 339 -7.06 -23.98 6.56
C ARG A 339 -7.76 -23.39 5.33
N PHE A 340 -7.01 -22.78 4.41
CA PHE A 340 -7.56 -22.31 3.14
C PHE A 340 -8.22 -23.45 2.36
N GLN A 341 -7.54 -24.60 2.17
CA GLN A 341 -8.11 -25.75 1.47
C GLN A 341 -9.37 -26.31 2.14
N GLN A 342 -9.45 -26.29 3.47
CA GLN A 342 -10.60 -26.75 4.24
C GLN A 342 -11.81 -25.83 4.16
N THR A 343 -11.60 -24.55 3.93
CA THR A 343 -12.64 -23.53 3.98
C THR A 343 -13.07 -22.99 2.62
N ILE A 344 -12.29 -23.26 1.55
CA ILE A 344 -12.54 -22.69 0.22
C ILE A 344 -13.94 -22.98 -0.30
N ALA A 345 -14.49 -24.17 -0.04
CA ALA A 345 -15.83 -24.54 -0.50
C ALA A 345 -16.94 -23.63 0.07
N PHE A 346 -16.77 -23.10 1.28
CA PHE A 346 -17.72 -22.13 1.85
C PHE A 346 -17.59 -20.77 1.14
N PHE A 347 -16.38 -20.34 0.83
CA PHE A 347 -16.15 -19.12 0.07
C PHE A 347 -16.67 -19.22 -1.37
N GLU A 348 -16.54 -20.38 -2.02
CA GLU A 348 -17.11 -20.65 -3.34
C GLU A 348 -18.64 -20.59 -3.33
N LYS A 349 -19.28 -21.22 -2.34
CA LYS A 349 -20.73 -21.20 -2.17
C LYS A 349 -21.25 -19.78 -2.02
N TYR A 350 -20.77 -19.05 -1.02
CA TYR A 350 -21.27 -17.72 -0.71
C TYR A 350 -20.72 -16.63 -1.63
N GLY A 351 -19.56 -16.83 -2.23
CA GLY A 351 -19.08 -16.01 -3.33
C GLY A 351 -20.05 -16.03 -4.51
N LYS A 352 -20.53 -17.22 -4.89
CA LYS A 352 -21.55 -17.38 -5.94
C LYS A 352 -22.89 -16.74 -5.55
N ASP A 353 -23.36 -16.94 -4.32
CA ASP A 353 -24.64 -16.43 -3.84
C ASP A 353 -24.71 -14.89 -3.82
N TYR A 354 -23.58 -14.22 -3.55
CA TYR A 354 -23.48 -12.76 -3.46
C TYR A 354 -22.68 -12.12 -4.61
N GLY A 355 -22.30 -12.87 -5.63
CA GLY A 355 -21.59 -12.35 -6.81
C GLY A 355 -20.14 -11.89 -6.51
N PHE A 356 -19.46 -12.52 -5.55
CA PHE A 356 -18.06 -12.24 -5.23
C PHE A 356 -17.10 -13.27 -5.82
N ASP A 357 -15.89 -12.83 -6.12
CA ASP A 357 -14.77 -13.75 -6.31
C ASP A 357 -14.49 -14.49 -4.99
N PRO A 358 -14.59 -15.83 -4.92
CA PRO A 358 -14.35 -16.60 -3.70
C PRO A 358 -12.97 -16.37 -3.08
N LEU A 359 -11.95 -16.16 -3.92
CA LEU A 359 -10.58 -15.91 -3.46
C LEU A 359 -10.45 -14.57 -2.74
N MET A 360 -11.29 -13.61 -3.09
CA MET A 360 -11.32 -12.30 -2.45
C MET A 360 -11.90 -12.38 -1.04
N LEU A 361 -12.99 -13.12 -0.85
CA LEU A 361 -13.55 -13.40 0.47
C LEU A 361 -12.60 -14.24 1.33
N ALA A 362 -11.93 -15.24 0.73
CA ALA A 362 -10.92 -16.04 1.41
C ALA A 362 -9.72 -15.20 1.87
N ALA A 363 -9.27 -14.26 1.05
CA ALA A 363 -8.19 -13.33 1.39
C ALA A 363 -8.58 -12.41 2.56
N GLN A 364 -9.85 -11.99 2.62
CA GLN A 364 -10.37 -11.24 3.76
C GLN A 364 -10.42 -12.11 5.03
N GLY A 365 -10.98 -13.30 4.96
CA GLY A 365 -11.00 -14.23 6.10
C GLY A 365 -9.61 -14.59 6.61
N PHE A 366 -8.62 -14.64 5.70
CA PHE A 366 -7.23 -14.81 6.06
C PHE A 366 -6.69 -13.58 6.83
N GLN A 367 -6.98 -12.38 6.38
CA GLN A 367 -6.58 -11.15 7.07
C GLN A 367 -7.23 -11.03 8.45
N GLU A 368 -8.49 -11.49 8.60
CA GLU A 368 -9.25 -11.42 9.86
C GLU A 368 -8.73 -12.39 10.93
N SER A 369 -8.43 -13.63 10.56
CA SER A 369 -8.17 -14.69 11.52
C SER A 369 -7.17 -15.75 11.07
N GLN A 370 -6.53 -15.59 9.92
CA GLN A 370 -5.76 -16.64 9.24
C GLN A 370 -6.62 -17.89 8.96
N LEU A 371 -7.89 -17.66 8.61
CA LEU A 371 -8.92 -18.68 8.39
C LEU A 371 -9.20 -19.58 9.62
N ASN A 372 -8.96 -19.07 10.82
CA ASN A 372 -9.15 -19.81 12.05
C ASN A 372 -10.56 -19.57 12.64
N GLN A 373 -11.41 -20.60 12.63
CA GLN A 373 -12.77 -20.51 13.19
C GLN A 373 -12.78 -20.31 14.71
N GLU A 374 -11.74 -20.75 15.40
CA GLU A 374 -11.63 -20.61 16.86
C GLU A 374 -11.11 -19.25 17.30
N ALA A 375 -10.74 -18.39 16.34
CA ALA A 375 -10.23 -17.06 16.66
C ALA A 375 -11.30 -16.20 17.36
N ARG A 376 -10.86 -15.47 18.38
CA ARG A 376 -11.66 -14.51 19.14
C ARG A 376 -10.87 -13.23 19.31
N SER A 377 -11.47 -12.09 19.00
CA SER A 377 -10.85 -10.80 19.31
C SER A 377 -11.12 -10.38 20.75
N HIS A 378 -10.32 -9.46 21.26
CA HIS A 378 -10.52 -8.87 22.60
C HIS A 378 -11.85 -8.10 22.72
N VAL A 379 -12.43 -7.65 21.63
CA VAL A 379 -13.74 -6.97 21.58
C VAL A 379 -14.90 -7.95 21.33
N GLY A 380 -14.64 -9.25 21.21
CA GLY A 380 -15.65 -10.31 21.11
C GLY A 380 -16.04 -10.71 19.70
N ALA A 381 -15.31 -10.29 18.67
CA ALA A 381 -15.51 -10.80 17.30
C ALA A 381 -15.09 -12.27 17.20
N VAL A 382 -15.76 -13.04 16.33
CA VAL A 382 -15.73 -14.51 16.32
C VAL A 382 -15.40 -15.04 14.92
N GLY A 383 -14.50 -16.01 14.87
CA GLY A 383 -14.33 -16.94 13.75
C GLY A 383 -13.56 -16.39 12.57
N ILE A 384 -13.66 -17.10 11.45
CA ILE A 384 -12.93 -16.87 10.21
C ILE A 384 -13.02 -15.41 9.74
N MET A 385 -14.24 -14.86 9.76
CA MET A 385 -14.53 -13.51 9.25
C MET A 385 -14.63 -12.46 10.38
N GLN A 386 -14.26 -12.80 11.62
CA GLN A 386 -14.30 -11.91 12.78
C GLN A 386 -15.62 -11.14 12.93
N ILE A 387 -16.73 -11.88 12.94
CA ILE A 387 -18.09 -11.31 13.03
C ILE A 387 -18.44 -11.02 14.49
N MET A 388 -18.93 -9.82 14.77
CA MET A 388 -19.51 -9.49 16.06
C MET A 388 -20.82 -10.25 16.27
N PRO A 389 -21.09 -10.80 17.48
CA PRO A 389 -22.31 -11.55 17.76
C PRO A 389 -23.60 -10.78 17.42
N ALA A 390 -23.64 -9.48 17.69
CA ALA A 390 -24.77 -8.62 17.34
C ALA A 390 -24.99 -8.55 15.82
N THR A 391 -23.91 -8.38 15.05
CA THR A 391 -23.96 -8.38 13.58
C THR A 391 -24.42 -9.74 13.03
N GLY A 392 -23.91 -10.84 13.59
CA GLY A 392 -24.33 -12.18 13.17
C GLY A 392 -25.84 -12.42 13.41
N LYS A 393 -26.36 -11.96 14.54
CA LYS A 393 -27.80 -12.01 14.84
C LYS A 393 -28.62 -11.14 13.86
N GLU A 394 -28.20 -9.91 13.60
CA GLU A 394 -28.83 -9.00 12.65
C GLU A 394 -28.88 -9.58 11.23
N LEU A 395 -27.80 -10.22 10.81
CA LEU A 395 -27.70 -10.83 9.48
C LEU A 395 -28.54 -12.09 9.32
N ASN A 396 -28.99 -12.71 10.41
CA ASN A 396 -29.81 -13.92 10.43
C ASN A 396 -29.23 -15.06 9.57
N VAL A 397 -27.99 -15.45 9.88
CA VAL A 397 -27.22 -16.47 9.15
C VAL A 397 -27.01 -17.77 9.96
N GLY A 398 -27.64 -17.89 11.11
CA GLY A 398 -27.44 -19.00 12.03
C GLY A 398 -26.30 -18.76 13.03
N ASN A 399 -25.73 -19.85 13.55
CA ASN A 399 -24.70 -19.78 14.58
C ASN A 399 -23.33 -19.45 14.00
N ILE A 400 -22.86 -18.23 14.15
CA ILE A 400 -21.55 -17.75 13.64
C ILE A 400 -20.33 -18.43 14.30
N ARG A 401 -20.52 -19.28 15.30
CA ARG A 401 -19.45 -20.15 15.82
C ARG A 401 -19.17 -21.34 14.92
N MET A 402 -20.04 -21.61 13.97
CA MET A 402 -19.82 -22.59 12.90
C MET A 402 -19.17 -21.92 11.71
N ALA A 403 -18.17 -22.57 11.10
CA ALA A 403 -17.36 -22.00 10.03
C ALA A 403 -18.22 -21.53 8.83
N GLU A 404 -19.16 -22.36 8.40
CA GLU A 404 -20.03 -22.04 7.28
C GLU A 404 -20.91 -20.81 7.54
N ALA A 405 -21.57 -20.74 8.71
CA ALA A 405 -22.40 -19.60 9.09
C ALA A 405 -21.56 -18.32 9.28
N ASN A 406 -20.31 -18.47 9.72
CA ASN A 406 -19.40 -17.36 9.88
C ASN A 406 -18.96 -16.77 8.53
N VAL A 407 -18.61 -17.62 7.56
CA VAL A 407 -18.30 -17.21 6.18
C VAL A 407 -19.53 -16.59 5.51
N HIS A 408 -20.72 -17.18 5.70
CA HIS A 408 -21.99 -16.62 5.22
C HIS A 408 -22.22 -15.21 5.77
N ALA A 409 -22.04 -15.01 7.07
CA ALA A 409 -22.17 -13.68 7.69
C ALA A 409 -21.20 -12.68 7.08
N GLY A 410 -19.94 -13.04 6.88
CA GLY A 410 -18.95 -12.20 6.25
C GLY A 410 -19.33 -11.80 4.83
N ALA A 411 -19.71 -12.76 3.99
CA ALA A 411 -20.14 -12.51 2.61
C ALA A 411 -21.40 -11.60 2.56
N LYS A 412 -22.39 -11.87 3.37
CA LYS A 412 -23.63 -11.07 3.45
C LYS A 412 -23.37 -9.64 3.95
N TYR A 413 -22.43 -9.48 4.88
CA TYR A 413 -22.04 -8.14 5.35
C TYR A 413 -21.26 -7.38 4.28
N MET A 414 -20.34 -8.05 3.57
CA MET A 414 -19.63 -7.46 2.42
C MET A 414 -20.61 -7.02 1.32
N ASP A 415 -21.61 -7.85 0.97
CA ASP A 415 -22.66 -7.46 0.02
C ASP A 415 -23.38 -6.18 0.45
N ARG A 416 -23.78 -6.10 1.73
CA ARG A 416 -24.39 -4.90 2.30
C ARG A 416 -23.48 -3.66 2.16
N LEU A 417 -22.17 -3.81 2.42
CA LEU A 417 -21.21 -2.74 2.28
C LEU A 417 -21.04 -2.28 0.82
N MET A 418 -21.11 -3.20 -0.13
CA MET A 418 -20.97 -2.89 -1.56
C MET A 418 -22.22 -2.31 -2.20
N THR A 419 -23.42 -2.62 -1.67
CA THR A 419 -24.69 -2.28 -2.31
C THR A 419 -25.44 -1.12 -1.66
N LYS A 420 -25.25 -0.87 -0.35
CA LYS A 420 -26.09 0.06 0.41
C LYS A 420 -25.40 1.36 0.83
N TYR A 421 -24.08 1.37 0.97
CA TYR A 421 -23.41 2.47 1.67
C TYR A 421 -22.82 3.58 0.80
N PHE A 422 -22.69 3.38 -0.50
CA PHE A 422 -22.11 4.36 -1.41
C PHE A 422 -22.98 4.55 -2.66
N PRO A 423 -24.21 5.08 -2.51
CA PRO A 423 -25.14 5.19 -3.64
C PRO A 423 -24.70 6.22 -4.68
N ASP A 424 -23.85 7.16 -4.30
CA ASP A 424 -23.28 8.23 -5.11
C ASP A 424 -21.91 7.87 -5.74
N ALA A 425 -21.44 6.64 -5.54
CA ALA A 425 -20.11 6.24 -6.00
C ALA A 425 -20.12 5.59 -7.37
N HIS A 426 -19.13 5.95 -8.18
CA HIS A 426 -18.88 5.36 -9.49
C HIS A 426 -17.64 4.45 -9.45
N PHE A 427 -17.61 3.55 -8.47
CA PHE A 427 -16.48 2.62 -8.32
C PHE A 427 -16.32 1.72 -9.54
N SER A 428 -15.07 1.55 -9.96
CA SER A 428 -14.73 0.46 -10.86
C SER A 428 -14.99 -0.90 -10.17
N GLU A 429 -15.10 -1.97 -10.95
CA GLU A 429 -15.22 -3.33 -10.40
C GLU A 429 -14.01 -3.70 -9.52
N ALA A 430 -12.83 -3.17 -9.83
CA ALA A 430 -11.62 -3.41 -9.05
C ALA A 430 -11.58 -2.60 -7.74
N ASP A 431 -12.11 -1.37 -7.73
CA ASP A 431 -12.08 -0.50 -6.56
C ASP A 431 -13.21 -0.79 -5.56
N ARG A 432 -14.40 -1.15 -6.04
CA ARG A 432 -15.58 -1.41 -5.18
C ARG A 432 -15.29 -2.34 -4.01
N PRO A 433 -14.63 -3.50 -4.19
CA PRO A 433 -14.26 -4.38 -3.08
C PRO A 433 -13.28 -3.74 -2.08
N LEU A 434 -12.35 -2.90 -2.55
CA LEU A 434 -11.37 -2.24 -1.68
C LEU A 434 -12.05 -1.26 -0.72
N PHE A 435 -13.04 -0.52 -1.20
CA PHE A 435 -13.87 0.33 -0.36
C PHE A 435 -14.73 -0.46 0.63
N ALA A 436 -15.24 -1.62 0.23
CA ALA A 436 -15.96 -2.50 1.13
C ALA A 436 -15.05 -3.07 2.23
N PHE A 437 -13.84 -3.49 1.90
CA PHE A 437 -12.84 -3.92 2.89
C PHE A 437 -12.49 -2.80 3.88
N ALA A 438 -12.21 -1.61 3.37
CA ALA A 438 -11.94 -0.46 4.24
C ALA A 438 -13.13 -0.16 5.18
N SER A 439 -14.35 -0.26 4.65
CA SER A 439 -15.58 -0.05 5.41
C SER A 439 -15.83 -1.15 6.43
N TYR A 440 -15.45 -2.39 6.14
CA TYR A 440 -15.52 -3.51 7.06
C TYR A 440 -14.65 -3.26 8.31
N ASN A 441 -13.44 -2.75 8.11
CA ASN A 441 -12.49 -2.46 9.18
C ASN A 441 -12.80 -1.15 9.92
N ALA A 442 -13.02 -0.05 9.19
CA ALA A 442 -13.13 1.30 9.78
C ALA A 442 -14.55 1.84 9.88
N GLY A 443 -15.54 1.11 9.35
CA GLY A 443 -16.94 1.53 9.27
C GLY A 443 -17.24 2.39 8.02
N PRO A 444 -18.40 2.15 7.36
CA PRO A 444 -18.74 2.79 6.09
C PRO A 444 -18.92 4.31 6.20
N GLY A 445 -19.40 4.82 7.33
CA GLY A 445 -19.52 6.25 7.57
C GLY A 445 -18.19 6.99 7.60
N ASN A 446 -17.15 6.37 8.14
CA ASN A 446 -15.80 6.93 8.14
C ASN A 446 -15.22 6.96 6.72
N ILE A 447 -15.39 5.88 5.97
CA ILE A 447 -14.89 5.80 4.59
C ILE A 447 -15.62 6.79 3.68
N ALA A 448 -16.93 6.99 3.85
CA ALA A 448 -17.68 8.02 3.12
C ALA A 448 -17.12 9.44 3.38
N LYS A 449 -16.75 9.76 4.63
CA LYS A 449 -16.09 11.02 4.97
C LYS A 449 -14.73 11.16 4.28
N MET A 450 -13.93 10.08 4.25
CA MET A 450 -12.61 10.10 3.60
C MET A 450 -12.70 10.23 2.07
N ARG A 451 -13.73 9.67 1.44
CA ARG A 451 -14.03 9.90 0.02
C ARG A 451 -14.29 11.38 -0.29
N LYS A 452 -15.13 12.03 0.53
CA LYS A 452 -15.41 13.48 0.39
C LYS A 452 -14.16 14.33 0.58
N GLU A 453 -13.34 14.00 1.56
CA GLU A 453 -12.06 14.69 1.82
C GLU A 453 -11.08 14.48 0.66
N ALA A 454 -11.00 13.27 0.09
CA ALA A 454 -10.18 12.99 -1.08
C ALA A 454 -10.58 13.85 -2.28
N ALA A 455 -11.89 13.94 -2.57
CA ALA A 455 -12.42 14.81 -3.61
C ALA A 455 -12.06 16.29 -3.38
N ALA A 456 -12.17 16.78 -2.14
CA ALA A 456 -11.80 18.15 -1.76
C ALA A 456 -10.31 18.44 -1.99
N ARG A 457 -9.44 17.43 -1.93
CA ARG A 457 -8.00 17.52 -2.21
C ARG A 457 -7.64 17.33 -3.70
N GLY A 458 -8.62 17.10 -4.57
CA GLY A 458 -8.41 16.82 -5.99
C GLY A 458 -7.92 15.39 -6.27
N LEU A 459 -8.09 14.48 -5.31
CA LEU A 459 -7.89 13.04 -5.48
C LEU A 459 -9.21 12.42 -6.00
N ASP A 460 -9.08 11.28 -6.67
CA ASP A 460 -10.25 10.56 -7.16
C ASP A 460 -10.98 9.85 -6.00
N PRO A 461 -12.23 10.26 -5.65
CA PRO A 461 -12.96 9.69 -4.52
C PRO A 461 -13.45 8.26 -4.77
N ASP A 462 -13.44 7.80 -6.01
CA ASP A 462 -13.90 6.48 -6.41
C ASP A 462 -12.75 5.50 -6.67
N LYS A 463 -11.52 5.94 -6.40
CA LYS A 463 -10.31 5.13 -6.53
C LYS A 463 -9.62 4.95 -5.19
N TRP A 464 -9.32 3.70 -4.85
CA TRP A 464 -8.71 3.40 -3.55
C TRP A 464 -7.21 3.70 -3.52
N PHE A 465 -6.40 2.92 -4.28
CA PHE A 465 -4.95 3.04 -4.22
C PHE A 465 -4.43 4.39 -4.68
N ASN A 466 -3.58 4.98 -3.85
CA ASN A 466 -2.97 6.29 -4.05
C ASN A 466 -3.95 7.47 -4.19
N ASN A 467 -5.21 7.27 -3.79
CA ASN A 467 -6.25 8.30 -3.71
C ASN A 467 -6.89 8.31 -2.32
N VAL A 468 -8.02 7.65 -2.10
CA VAL A 468 -8.71 7.64 -0.79
C VAL A 468 -7.86 6.95 0.29
N GLU A 469 -7.07 5.97 -0.07
CA GLU A 469 -6.08 5.32 0.81
C GLU A 469 -5.19 6.34 1.54
N ILE A 470 -4.72 7.39 0.85
CA ILE A 470 -3.85 8.41 1.44
C ILE A 470 -4.57 9.15 2.56
N VAL A 471 -5.81 9.56 2.29
CA VAL A 471 -6.64 10.28 3.27
C VAL A 471 -6.98 9.40 4.47
N VAL A 472 -7.29 8.12 4.23
CA VAL A 472 -7.55 7.14 5.28
C VAL A 472 -6.32 6.94 6.16
N ALA A 473 -5.14 6.76 5.58
CA ALA A 473 -3.89 6.62 6.32
C ALA A 473 -3.61 7.84 7.21
N GLU A 474 -3.91 9.03 6.72
CA GLU A 474 -3.68 10.30 7.40
C GLU A 474 -4.66 10.56 8.54
N LYS A 475 -5.95 10.34 8.31
CA LYS A 475 -7.04 10.73 9.22
C LYS A 475 -7.49 9.61 10.16
N ILE A 476 -7.49 8.37 9.71
CA ILE A 476 -7.91 7.20 10.48
C ILE A 476 -6.67 6.48 11.03
N GLY A 477 -5.68 6.25 10.19
CA GLY A 477 -4.42 5.59 10.53
C GLY A 477 -4.05 4.49 9.56
N ILE A 478 -2.80 4.02 9.70
CA ILE A 478 -2.21 3.02 8.80
C ILE A 478 -2.87 1.64 8.93
N GLU A 479 -3.56 1.35 10.02
CA GLU A 479 -4.17 0.04 10.28
C GLU A 479 -5.16 -0.33 9.17
N THR A 480 -6.10 0.57 8.85
CA THR A 480 -7.11 0.33 7.82
C THR A 480 -6.49 0.19 6.43
N THR A 481 -5.51 1.02 6.07
CA THR A 481 -4.85 0.91 4.76
C THR A 481 -4.00 -0.35 4.65
N THR A 482 -3.34 -0.76 5.73
CA THR A 482 -2.60 -2.02 5.80
C THR A 482 -3.54 -3.22 5.69
N TYR A 483 -4.72 -3.16 6.33
CA TYR A 483 -5.76 -4.17 6.23
C TYR A 483 -6.18 -4.39 4.76
N VAL A 484 -6.53 -3.33 4.04
CA VAL A 484 -6.92 -3.42 2.63
C VAL A 484 -5.77 -3.94 1.75
N ARG A 485 -4.54 -3.42 1.95
CA ARG A 485 -3.37 -3.89 1.21
C ARG A 485 -3.05 -5.36 1.44
N ASN A 486 -3.20 -5.83 2.66
CA ASN A 486 -2.99 -7.23 2.99
C ASN A 486 -4.00 -8.13 2.28
N ILE A 487 -5.29 -7.76 2.31
CA ILE A 487 -6.32 -8.52 1.59
C ILE A 487 -6.01 -8.56 0.09
N PHE A 488 -5.67 -7.42 -0.51
CA PHE A 488 -5.29 -7.35 -1.92
C PHE A 488 -4.08 -8.24 -2.24
N LYS A 489 -3.06 -8.24 -1.39
CA LYS A 489 -1.89 -9.11 -1.47
C LYS A 489 -2.28 -10.59 -1.43
N TYR A 490 -3.07 -11.00 -0.44
CA TYR A 490 -3.51 -12.40 -0.31
C TYR A 490 -4.39 -12.83 -1.47
N TYR A 491 -5.27 -11.95 -1.94
CA TYR A 491 -6.07 -12.21 -3.14
C TYR A 491 -5.20 -12.43 -4.38
N ALA A 492 -4.23 -11.55 -4.63
CA ALA A 492 -3.28 -11.72 -5.73
C ALA A 492 -2.52 -13.04 -5.62
N ALA A 493 -2.10 -13.40 -4.40
CA ALA A 493 -1.44 -14.65 -4.09
C ALA A 493 -2.30 -15.88 -4.44
N TYR A 494 -3.54 -15.92 -3.93
CA TYR A 494 -4.46 -17.03 -4.18
C TYR A 494 -4.80 -17.18 -5.65
N ARG A 495 -4.98 -16.06 -6.35
CA ARG A 495 -5.24 -16.04 -7.80
C ARG A 495 -4.07 -16.64 -8.58
N LEU A 496 -2.84 -16.23 -8.28
CA LEU A 496 -1.64 -16.79 -8.90
C LEU A 496 -1.50 -18.30 -8.64
N MET A 497 -1.81 -18.75 -7.42
CA MET A 497 -1.79 -20.18 -7.08
C MET A 497 -2.83 -20.96 -7.89
N GLN A 498 -4.05 -20.45 -8.01
CA GLN A 498 -5.13 -21.06 -8.78
C GLN A 498 -4.76 -21.15 -10.28
N ASP A 499 -4.21 -20.06 -10.84
CA ASP A 499 -3.79 -20.02 -12.24
C ASP A 499 -2.65 -21.03 -12.51
N MET A 500 -1.70 -21.18 -11.59
CA MET A 500 -0.63 -22.18 -11.67
C MET A 500 -1.18 -23.61 -11.60
N GLN A 501 -2.12 -23.88 -10.70
CA GLN A 501 -2.73 -25.19 -10.55
C GLN A 501 -3.53 -25.57 -11.82
N THR A 502 -4.35 -24.64 -12.31
CA THR A 502 -5.11 -24.83 -13.56
C THR A 502 -4.19 -25.08 -14.77
N SER A 503 -3.08 -24.35 -14.86
CA SER A 503 -2.09 -24.52 -15.91
C SER A 503 -1.40 -25.89 -15.82
N ARG A 504 -1.08 -26.35 -14.61
CA ARG A 504 -0.51 -27.68 -14.36
C ARG A 504 -1.47 -28.80 -14.75
N GLU A 505 -2.75 -28.68 -14.37
CA GLU A 505 -3.78 -29.66 -14.71
C GLU A 505 -3.99 -29.76 -16.24
N ARG A 506 -3.99 -28.59 -16.94
CA ARG A 506 -4.06 -28.56 -18.40
C ARG A 506 -2.86 -29.26 -19.05
N ALA A 507 -1.65 -29.00 -18.55
CA ALA A 507 -0.43 -29.64 -19.05
C ALA A 507 -0.45 -31.14 -18.80
N ILE A 508 -0.91 -31.63 -17.65
CA ILE A 508 -1.06 -33.06 -17.36
C ILE A 508 -2.06 -33.71 -18.33
N ARG A 509 -3.22 -33.10 -18.56
CA ARG A 509 -4.22 -33.60 -19.50
C ARG A 509 -3.72 -33.62 -20.95
N GLN A 510 -2.82 -32.70 -21.33
CA GLN A 510 -2.22 -32.72 -22.68
C GLN A 510 -1.19 -33.84 -22.86
N VAL A 511 -0.50 -34.24 -21.78
CA VAL A 511 0.47 -35.36 -21.81
C VAL A 511 -0.23 -36.74 -21.77
N GLN A 512 -1.47 -36.79 -21.25
CA GLN A 512 -2.27 -38.00 -21.13
C GLN A 512 -3.09 -38.31 -22.40
N LYS A 513 -3.11 -37.42 -23.39
CA LYS A 513 -3.67 -37.60 -24.73
C LYS A 513 -2.58 -37.96 -25.74
#